data_9676a8fd6b769625504f4347f7200a44
#
_entry.id   9676a8fd6b769625504f4347f7200a44
#
_cell.length_a   1.000
_cell.length_b   1.000
_cell.length_c   1.000
_cell.angle_alpha   90.00
_cell.angle_beta   90.00
_cell.angle_gamma   90.00
#
_symmetry.space_group_name_H-M   'P 1'
#
loop_
_entity.id
_entity.type
_entity.pdbx_description
1 polymer ?
#
loop_
_entity_poly.entity_id
_entity_poly.type
_entity_poly.pdbx_seq_one_letter_code
_entity_poly.pdbx_strand_id
1 'polypeptide(L)'
;MMRVFMTMLCSLLAVCSVSARISRQEGTDGQAAIYRLPLFERAVRCTKYFEGWHSEKHHPYVGWGHRILPGERYSARTMTKRQADVLLRKDLRKFCTMFRQFGKDSLILATLAY
;
A
#
# COMPACT_ATOMS: atom_id res chain seq x y z
N MET A 1 -31.13 -8.25 40.93
CA MET A 1 -30.49 -7.24 40.11
C MET A 1 -29.01 -7.50 39.77
N MET A 2 -28.21 -8.01 40.69
CA MET A 2 -26.76 -8.27 40.45
C MET A 2 -26.48 -9.38 39.39
N ARG A 3 -27.35 -10.39 39.27
CA ARG A 3 -27.16 -11.48 38.30
C ARG A 3 -27.36 -11.07 36.84
N VAL A 4 -28.25 -10.12 36.58
CA VAL A 4 -28.52 -9.63 35.21
C VAL A 4 -27.39 -8.74 34.69
N PHE A 5 -26.76 -7.97 35.55
CA PHE A 5 -25.61 -7.12 35.20
C PHE A 5 -24.36 -7.94 34.82
N MET A 6 -24.14 -9.07 35.50
CA MET A 6 -22.98 -9.92 35.24
C MET A 6 -23.07 -10.69 33.90
N THR A 7 -24.30 -11.10 33.52
CA THR A 7 -24.53 -11.76 32.24
C THR A 7 -24.39 -10.79 31.05
N MET A 8 -24.82 -9.53 31.23
CA MET A 8 -24.68 -8.51 30.18
C MET A 8 -23.22 -8.10 29.97
N LEU A 9 -22.44 -8.01 31.06
CA LEU A 9 -21.02 -7.68 30.98
C LEU A 9 -20.18 -8.79 30.30
N CYS A 10 -20.50 -10.06 30.58
CA CYS A 10 -19.87 -11.20 29.88
C CYS A 10 -20.20 -11.23 28.37
N SER A 11 -21.43 -10.89 27.99
CA SER A 11 -21.81 -10.84 26.56
C SER A 11 -21.08 -9.74 25.80
N LEU A 12 -20.89 -8.56 26.41
CA LEU A 12 -20.13 -7.46 25.83
C LEU A 12 -18.64 -7.80 25.64
N LEU A 13 -18.04 -8.48 26.63
CA LEU A 13 -16.64 -8.93 26.53
C LEU A 13 -16.46 -10.02 25.49
N ALA A 14 -17.42 -10.91 25.29
CA ALA A 14 -17.38 -11.95 24.27
C ALA A 14 -17.44 -11.35 22.85
N VAL A 15 -18.32 -10.36 22.62
CA VAL A 15 -18.43 -9.68 21.34
C VAL A 15 -17.15 -8.91 21.01
N CYS A 16 -16.55 -8.22 21.97
CA CYS A 16 -15.29 -7.51 21.80
C CYS A 16 -14.13 -8.47 21.45
N SER A 17 -14.10 -9.66 22.04
CA SER A 17 -13.09 -10.69 21.78
C SER A 17 -13.19 -11.27 20.37
N VAL A 18 -14.42 -11.46 19.84
CA VAL A 18 -14.64 -11.97 18.50
C VAL A 18 -14.24 -10.94 17.45
N SER A 19 -14.62 -9.68 17.63
CA SER A 19 -14.23 -8.60 16.70
C SER A 19 -12.72 -8.42 16.64
N ALA A 20 -12.02 -8.47 17.78
CA ALA A 20 -10.57 -8.37 17.82
C ALA A 20 -9.87 -9.57 17.14
N ARG A 21 -10.47 -10.77 17.22
CA ARG A 21 -9.94 -11.98 16.54
C ARG A 21 -10.11 -11.90 15.03
N ILE A 22 -11.26 -11.45 14.55
CA ILE A 22 -11.55 -11.30 13.10
C ILE A 22 -10.58 -10.26 12.51
N SER A 23 -10.43 -9.09 13.13
CA SER A 23 -9.50 -8.05 12.65
C SER A 23 -8.04 -8.51 12.65
N ARG A 24 -7.63 -9.35 13.61
CA ARG A 24 -6.27 -9.90 13.68
C ARG A 24 -6.03 -10.95 12.62
N GLN A 25 -7.04 -11.76 12.27
CA GLN A 25 -6.93 -12.83 11.29
C GLN A 25 -6.85 -12.29 9.86
N GLU A 26 -7.64 -11.28 9.52
CA GLU A 26 -7.54 -10.58 8.22
C GLU A 26 -6.17 -9.92 8.04
N GLY A 27 -5.62 -9.32 9.09
CA GLY A 27 -4.26 -8.73 9.06
C GLY A 27 -3.16 -9.77 8.84
N THR A 28 -3.26 -10.96 9.46
CA THR A 28 -2.25 -12.02 9.33
C THR A 28 -2.28 -12.70 7.97
N ASP A 29 -3.45 -12.95 7.40
CA ASP A 29 -3.59 -13.56 6.08
C ASP A 29 -3.10 -12.62 4.98
N GLY A 30 -3.38 -11.33 5.07
CA GLY A 30 -2.87 -10.32 4.16
C GLY A 30 -1.35 -10.17 4.23
N GLN A 31 -0.77 -10.20 5.42
CA GLN A 31 0.69 -10.20 5.61
C GLN A 31 1.33 -11.46 5.04
N ALA A 32 0.79 -12.64 5.34
CA ALA A 32 1.31 -13.89 4.80
C ALA A 32 1.28 -13.92 3.27
N ALA A 33 0.24 -13.35 2.65
CA ALA A 33 0.13 -13.26 1.20
C ALA A 33 1.20 -12.36 0.57
N ILE A 34 1.53 -11.21 1.18
CA ILE A 34 2.55 -10.30 0.64
C ILE A 34 3.96 -10.90 0.70
N TYR A 35 4.27 -11.68 1.75
CA TYR A 35 5.57 -12.33 1.88
C TYR A 35 5.84 -13.44 0.85
N ARG A 36 4.81 -13.98 0.20
CA ARG A 36 4.92 -14.95 -0.89
C ARG A 36 5.28 -14.31 -2.23
N LEU A 37 5.15 -12.98 -2.36
CA LEU A 37 5.46 -12.28 -3.59
C LEU A 37 6.97 -12.07 -3.76
N PRO A 38 7.46 -11.99 -5.00
CA PRO A 38 8.81 -11.49 -5.29
C PRO A 38 9.04 -10.11 -4.67
N LEU A 39 10.28 -9.80 -4.29
CA LEU A 39 10.63 -8.56 -3.59
C LEU A 39 10.15 -7.30 -4.33
N PHE A 40 10.31 -7.26 -5.66
CA PHE A 40 9.85 -6.13 -6.46
C PHE A 40 8.33 -5.95 -6.41
N GLU A 41 7.57 -7.04 -6.43
CA GLU A 41 6.11 -6.99 -6.31
C GLU A 41 5.66 -6.52 -4.91
N ARG A 42 6.41 -6.86 -3.87
CA ARG A 42 6.18 -6.31 -2.51
C ARG A 42 6.38 -4.80 -2.51
N ALA A 43 7.47 -4.29 -3.11
CA ALA A 43 7.74 -2.88 -3.24
C ALA A 43 6.61 -2.15 -3.99
N VAL A 44 6.15 -2.69 -5.12
CA VAL A 44 5.02 -2.15 -5.88
C VAL A 44 3.75 -2.06 -5.03
N ARG A 45 3.42 -3.11 -4.28
CA ARG A 45 2.24 -3.11 -3.39
C ARG A 45 2.38 -2.12 -2.24
N CYS A 46 3.54 -2.06 -1.60
CA CYS A 46 3.82 -1.09 -0.55
C CYS A 46 3.66 0.33 -1.06
N THR A 47 4.26 0.67 -2.20
CA THR A 47 4.14 2.00 -2.78
C THR A 47 2.68 2.35 -3.08
N LYS A 48 1.91 1.46 -3.70
CA LYS A 48 0.48 1.68 -3.96
C LYS A 48 -0.32 1.94 -2.68
N TYR A 49 0.01 1.24 -1.61
CA TYR A 49 -0.68 1.37 -0.34
C TYR A 49 -0.41 2.72 0.32
N PHE A 50 0.85 3.16 0.36
CA PHE A 50 1.24 4.41 1.02
C PHE A 50 0.94 5.64 0.18
N GLU A 51 1.17 5.59 -1.14
CA GLU A 51 0.88 6.71 -2.04
C GLU A 51 -0.63 6.89 -2.29
N GLY A 52 -1.38 5.81 -2.40
CA GLY A 52 -2.78 5.86 -2.78
C GLY A 52 -2.99 6.33 -4.22
N TRP A 53 -4.24 6.61 -4.58
CA TRP A 53 -4.61 7.06 -5.91
C TRP A 53 -4.66 8.58 -6.01
N HIS A 54 -3.88 9.16 -6.92
CA HIS A 54 -3.80 10.59 -7.17
C HIS A 54 -4.81 11.01 -8.24
N SER A 55 -5.78 11.83 -7.84
CA SER A 55 -6.78 12.46 -8.70
C SER A 55 -6.32 13.87 -9.13
N GLU A 56 -7.15 14.58 -9.91
CA GLU A 56 -6.83 15.92 -10.42
C GLU A 56 -6.43 16.95 -9.34
N LYS A 57 -6.98 16.83 -8.13
CA LYS A 57 -6.63 17.68 -6.98
C LYS A 57 -5.19 17.53 -6.50
N HIS A 58 -4.50 16.47 -6.90
CA HIS A 58 -3.14 16.18 -6.48
C HIS A 58 -2.09 16.61 -7.53
N HIS A 59 -2.51 17.38 -8.54
CA HIS A 59 -1.55 17.89 -9.54
C HIS A 59 -0.31 18.52 -8.89
N PRO A 60 0.92 18.20 -9.32
CA PRO A 60 1.31 17.53 -10.55
C PRO A 60 1.48 15.98 -10.44
N TYR A 61 0.84 15.33 -9.48
CA TYR A 61 0.93 13.90 -9.30
C TYR A 61 -0.25 13.18 -9.93
N VAL A 62 -0.01 12.00 -10.52
CA VAL A 62 -1.02 11.14 -11.17
C VAL A 62 -0.86 9.68 -10.80
N GLY A 63 -1.93 8.92 -10.90
CA GLY A 63 -1.94 7.48 -10.70
C GLY A 63 -1.50 7.08 -9.29
N TRP A 64 -0.44 6.34 -9.17
CA TRP A 64 0.13 5.89 -7.91
C TRP A 64 1.31 6.78 -7.44
N GLY A 65 1.19 8.09 -7.60
CA GLY A 65 2.16 9.05 -7.10
C GLY A 65 3.23 9.52 -8.10
N HIS A 66 3.09 9.17 -9.39
CA HIS A 66 4.03 9.68 -10.40
C HIS A 66 3.92 11.20 -10.53
N ARG A 67 5.04 11.90 -10.35
CA ARG A 67 5.12 13.33 -10.63
C ARG A 67 5.30 13.57 -12.14
N ILE A 68 4.37 14.27 -12.76
CA ILE A 68 4.43 14.64 -14.18
C ILE A 68 5.67 15.51 -14.41
N LEU A 69 6.54 15.06 -15.32
CA LEU A 69 7.75 15.78 -15.69
C LEU A 69 7.53 16.69 -16.91
N PRO A 70 8.36 17.72 -17.12
CA PRO A 70 8.29 18.54 -18.32
C PRO A 70 8.33 17.70 -19.61
N GLY A 71 7.36 17.90 -20.49
CA GLY A 71 7.21 17.14 -21.75
C GLY A 71 6.35 15.89 -21.65
N GLU A 72 5.97 15.43 -20.47
CA GLU A 72 5.01 14.34 -20.28
C GLU A 72 3.56 14.83 -20.43
N ARG A 73 2.72 13.99 -21.04
CA ARG A 73 1.30 14.29 -21.32
C ARG A 73 0.35 13.39 -20.53
N TYR A 74 0.63 13.19 -19.24
CA TYR A 74 -0.27 12.44 -18.37
C TYR A 74 -1.34 13.35 -17.77
N SER A 75 -2.56 12.79 -17.58
CA SER A 75 -3.67 13.47 -16.92
C SER A 75 -4.32 12.52 -15.93
N ALA A 76 -4.56 13.00 -14.72
CA ALA A 76 -5.25 12.22 -13.69
C ALA A 76 -6.69 11.85 -14.10
N ARG A 77 -7.32 12.64 -14.96
CA ARG A 77 -8.68 12.40 -15.50
C ARG A 77 -8.73 11.16 -16.39
N THR A 78 -7.70 10.93 -17.20
CA THR A 78 -7.66 9.86 -18.20
C THR A 78 -6.77 8.68 -17.82
N MET A 79 -6.03 8.78 -16.71
CA MET A 79 -5.11 7.75 -16.23
C MET A 79 -5.86 6.49 -15.81
N THR A 80 -5.61 5.38 -16.47
CA THR A 80 -6.13 4.07 -16.08
C THR A 80 -5.25 3.42 -15.02
N LYS A 81 -5.82 2.51 -14.22
CA LYS A 81 -5.07 1.71 -13.23
C LYS A 81 -3.91 0.94 -13.85
N ARG A 82 -4.10 0.42 -15.07
CA ARG A 82 -3.06 -0.30 -15.83
C ARG A 82 -1.92 0.62 -16.25
N GLN A 83 -2.23 1.79 -16.78
CA GLN A 83 -1.22 2.78 -17.16
C GLN A 83 -0.42 3.23 -15.94
N ALA A 84 -1.11 3.53 -14.84
CA ALA A 84 -0.47 3.93 -13.58
C ALA A 84 0.44 2.81 -13.02
N ASP A 85 0.05 1.54 -13.14
CA ASP A 85 0.87 0.39 -12.71
C ASP A 85 2.16 0.27 -13.52
N VAL A 86 2.06 0.41 -14.84
CA VAL A 86 3.24 0.41 -15.74
C VAL A 86 4.18 1.56 -15.39
N LEU A 87 3.63 2.74 -15.14
CA LEU A 87 4.39 3.94 -14.82
C LEU A 87 5.11 3.81 -13.47
N LEU A 88 4.40 3.36 -12.42
CA LEU A 88 4.98 3.08 -11.12
C LEU A 88 6.16 2.11 -11.21
N ARG A 89 6.00 1.00 -11.95
CA ARG A 89 7.06 0.00 -12.13
C ARG A 89 8.28 0.57 -12.86
N LYS A 90 8.05 1.42 -13.86
CA LYS A 90 9.11 2.15 -14.58
C LYS A 90 9.89 3.04 -13.62
N ASP A 91 9.20 3.82 -12.81
CA ASP A 91 9.80 4.76 -11.86
C ASP A 91 10.58 4.01 -10.76
N LEU A 92 10.03 2.96 -10.18
CA LEU A 92 10.75 2.14 -9.20
C LEU A 92 12.04 1.54 -9.78
N ARG A 93 12.00 1.02 -11.03
CA ARG A 93 13.21 0.53 -11.70
C ARG A 93 14.26 1.62 -11.92
N LYS A 94 13.81 2.83 -12.29
CA LYS A 94 14.70 3.99 -12.42
C LYS A 94 15.39 4.30 -11.10
N PHE A 95 14.65 4.35 -9.99
CA PHE A 95 15.23 4.55 -8.65
C PHE A 95 16.18 3.40 -8.26
N CYS A 96 15.82 2.15 -8.54
CA CYS A 96 16.74 1.02 -8.31
C CYS A 96 18.07 1.20 -9.05
N THR A 97 18.04 1.71 -10.28
CA THR A 97 19.25 2.00 -11.06
C THR A 97 20.07 3.12 -10.43
N MET A 98 19.42 4.16 -9.91
CA MET A 98 20.09 5.26 -9.20
C MET A 98 20.81 4.79 -7.92
N PHE A 99 20.22 3.80 -7.22
CA PHE A 99 20.77 3.24 -5.99
C PHE A 99 21.54 1.93 -6.19
N ARG A 100 21.91 1.57 -7.43
CA ARG A 100 22.56 0.28 -7.75
C ARG A 100 23.85 0.00 -6.96
N GLN A 101 24.59 1.05 -6.55
CA GLN A 101 25.82 0.90 -5.76
C GLN A 101 25.57 0.29 -4.37
N PHE A 102 24.33 0.30 -3.88
CA PHE A 102 23.96 -0.27 -2.59
C PHE A 102 23.53 -1.75 -2.70
N GLY A 103 23.69 -2.38 -3.87
CA GLY A 103 23.46 -3.81 -4.09
C GLY A 103 22.04 -4.25 -3.69
N LYS A 104 21.94 -5.21 -2.76
CA LYS A 104 20.66 -5.75 -2.28
C LYS A 104 19.72 -4.72 -1.64
N ASP A 105 20.24 -3.61 -1.17
CA ASP A 105 19.47 -2.56 -0.51
C ASP A 105 18.89 -1.52 -1.49
N SER A 106 19.26 -1.60 -2.78
CA SER A 106 18.80 -0.68 -3.83
C SER A 106 17.28 -0.61 -3.95
N LEU A 107 16.58 -1.74 -3.79
CA LEU A 107 15.12 -1.78 -3.91
C LEU A 107 14.42 -1.09 -2.73
N ILE A 108 14.90 -1.28 -1.50
CA ILE A 108 14.31 -0.61 -0.33
C ILE A 108 14.56 0.90 -0.41
N LEU A 109 15.76 1.32 -0.82
CA LEU A 109 16.08 2.73 -1.03
C LEU A 109 15.22 3.34 -2.15
N ALA A 110 15.02 2.62 -3.25
CA ALA A 110 14.12 3.04 -4.33
C ALA A 110 12.68 3.23 -3.86
N THR A 111 12.19 2.33 -3.01
CA THR A 111 10.83 2.39 -2.44
C THR A 111 10.66 3.58 -1.50
N LEU A 112 11.69 3.91 -0.72
CA LEU A 112 11.69 5.06 0.19
C LEU A 112 11.86 6.40 -0.53
N ALA A 113 12.50 6.40 -1.71
CA ALA A 113 12.76 7.60 -2.52
C ALA A 113 11.63 7.91 -3.51
N TYR A 114 10.70 6.98 -3.70
CA TYR A 114 9.55 7.14 -4.61
C TYR A 114 8.60 8.21 -4.08
#